data_2e7700b90c0b2140fb52c23c69c288f6
#
_entry.id   2e7700b90c0b2140fb52c23c69c288f6
#
_cell.length_a   1.000
_cell.length_b   1.000
_cell.length_c   1.000
_cell.angle_alpha   90.00
_cell.angle_beta   90.00
_cell.angle_gamma   90.00
#
_symmetry.space_group_name_H-M   'P 1'
#
loop_
_entity.id
_entity.type
_entity.pdbx_description
1 polymer ?
#
loop_
_entity_poly.entity_id
_entity_poly.type
_entity_poly.pdbx_seq_one_letter_code
_entity_poly.pdbx_strand_id
1 'polypeptide(L)'
;GYVKLNSFSRTTVYEVRNALRTLKRQGMKNLIFDLQGNGGGLLDAAHKLADEFLSGEKLIVYSAGRAQPRNNLRAGIQGNFERGKLIVLTDEYSASASEILSGSIQDWDRGLVVGRRTFGKGLVQRPMGLSDGSEVRLTIARYYTPTGRFIQKPYDDVESYRKDISERYLNGEFVHADSIKMPDSLKFKTLVKGRTVFGGGGIMPDFFVPLDTLGGSDYFSDLLRGGFLNTFSYDYTNDNRKKLKKMY
;
A
#
# COMPACT_ATOMS: atom_id res chain seq x y z
N GLY A 1 19.35 3.14 -0.42
CA GLY A 1 18.41 4.01 0.33
C GLY A 1 17.22 3.25 0.85
N TYR A 2 16.65 3.76 1.92
CA TYR A 2 15.40 3.28 2.50
C TYR A 2 14.48 4.48 2.73
N VAL A 3 13.24 4.37 2.26
CA VAL A 3 12.20 5.38 2.47
C VAL A 3 10.93 4.66 2.90
N LYS A 4 10.39 4.99 4.08
CA LYS A 4 9.09 4.52 4.56
C LYS A 4 8.05 5.61 4.35
N LEU A 5 6.92 5.25 3.74
CA LEU A 5 5.77 6.12 3.55
C LEU A 5 4.58 5.60 4.36
N ASN A 6 4.08 6.40 5.30
CA ASN A 6 2.98 6.00 6.17
C ASN A 6 1.59 6.29 5.57
N SER A 7 1.45 7.31 4.73
CA SER A 7 0.20 7.63 4.04
C SER A 7 0.43 8.52 2.82
N PHE A 8 -0.53 8.53 1.87
CA PHE A 8 -0.51 9.41 0.70
C PHE A 8 -1.29 10.68 0.98
N SER A 9 -0.58 11.74 1.37
CA SER A 9 -1.10 13.07 1.70
C SER A 9 -0.76 14.10 0.62
N ARG A 10 -1.15 15.35 0.84
CA ARG A 10 -0.81 16.48 -0.06
C ARG A 10 0.70 16.78 -0.09
N THR A 11 1.42 16.50 1.00
CA THR A 11 2.86 16.77 1.13
C THR A 11 3.75 15.63 0.66
N THR A 12 3.20 14.41 0.52
CA THR A 12 3.94 13.17 0.23
C THR A 12 4.91 13.29 -0.94
N VAL A 13 4.47 13.84 -2.06
CA VAL A 13 5.31 13.94 -3.27
C VAL A 13 6.53 14.82 -3.01
N TYR A 14 6.33 15.94 -2.32
CA TYR A 14 7.41 16.84 -1.95
C TYR A 14 8.41 16.19 -0.99
N GLU A 15 7.89 15.53 0.05
CA GLU A 15 8.71 14.87 1.07
C GLU A 15 9.55 13.75 0.47
N VAL A 16 8.93 12.87 -0.35
CA VAL A 16 9.65 11.77 -1.00
C VAL A 16 10.66 12.28 -2.02
N ARG A 17 10.33 13.30 -2.83
CA ARG A 17 11.30 13.93 -3.74
C ARG A 17 12.53 14.45 -3.00
N ASN A 18 12.34 15.11 -1.88
CA ASN A 18 13.45 15.62 -1.06
C ASN A 18 14.28 14.48 -0.47
N ALA A 19 13.64 13.42 0.02
CA ALA A 19 14.31 12.22 0.52
C ALA A 19 15.16 11.56 -0.59
N LEU A 20 14.59 11.35 -1.78
CA LEU A 20 15.28 10.77 -2.93
C LEU A 20 16.49 11.62 -3.36
N ARG A 21 16.34 12.94 -3.43
CA ARG A 21 17.45 13.85 -3.76
C ARG A 21 18.57 13.79 -2.72
N THR A 22 18.22 13.74 -1.44
CA THR A 22 19.20 13.64 -0.35
C THR A 22 19.94 12.31 -0.40
N LEU A 23 19.22 11.19 -0.54
CA LEU A 23 19.83 9.88 -0.67
C LEU A 23 20.73 9.76 -1.92
N LYS A 24 20.32 10.34 -3.05
CA LYS A 24 21.16 10.38 -4.26
C LYS A 24 22.44 11.14 -4.05
N ARG A 25 22.41 12.29 -3.35
CA ARG A 25 23.63 13.05 -3.00
C ARG A 25 24.56 12.25 -2.08
N GLN A 26 24.01 11.32 -1.27
CA GLN A 26 24.76 10.39 -0.44
C GLN A 26 25.23 9.14 -1.19
N GLY A 27 25.07 9.08 -2.51
CA GLY A 27 25.54 7.98 -3.35
C GLY A 27 24.56 6.78 -3.47
N MET A 28 23.27 6.98 -3.17
CA MET A 28 22.26 5.92 -3.33
C MET A 28 22.19 5.44 -4.79
N LYS A 29 22.33 4.12 -4.97
CA LYS A 29 22.16 3.43 -6.27
C LYS A 29 20.90 2.57 -6.31
N ASN A 30 20.46 2.05 -5.16
CA ASN A 30 19.33 1.15 -5.01
C ASN A 30 18.40 1.65 -3.90
N LEU A 31 17.10 1.41 -4.03
CA LEU A 31 16.07 1.91 -3.12
C LEU A 31 15.17 0.77 -2.62
N ILE A 32 14.95 0.75 -1.32
CA ILE A 32 13.84 0.07 -0.68
C ILE A 32 12.78 1.12 -0.35
N PHE A 33 11.59 0.96 -0.92
CA PHE A 33 10.44 1.83 -0.67
C PHE A 33 9.39 1.07 0.14
N ASP A 34 9.19 1.46 1.39
CA ASP A 34 8.38 0.71 2.35
C ASP A 34 6.96 1.29 2.44
N LEU A 35 5.97 0.46 2.09
CA LEU A 35 4.53 0.73 2.17
C LEU A 35 3.83 -0.14 3.21
N GLN A 36 4.57 -0.85 4.07
CA GLN A 36 3.97 -1.67 5.11
C GLN A 36 3.16 -0.82 6.09
N GLY A 37 1.93 -1.24 6.38
CA GLY A 37 0.98 -0.50 7.21
C GLY A 37 0.35 0.73 6.53
N ASN A 38 0.63 1.00 5.25
CA ASN A 38 0.13 2.17 4.54
C ASN A 38 -1.24 1.90 3.89
N GLY A 39 -2.31 2.35 4.51
CA GLY A 39 -3.70 2.22 4.01
C GLY A 39 -4.04 3.05 2.77
N GLY A 40 -3.08 3.77 2.18
CA GLY A 40 -3.27 4.59 0.99
C GLY A 40 -3.46 6.08 1.27
N GLY A 41 -4.37 6.71 0.54
CA GLY A 41 -4.67 8.13 0.62
C GLY A 41 -5.03 8.74 -0.74
N LEU A 42 -4.49 9.90 -1.06
CA LEU A 42 -4.83 10.64 -2.27
C LEU A 42 -4.32 9.97 -3.54
N LEU A 43 -5.22 9.77 -4.51
CA LEU A 43 -4.90 9.22 -5.84
C LEU A 43 -3.84 10.07 -6.57
N ASP A 44 -3.99 11.39 -6.53
CA ASP A 44 -3.05 12.31 -7.20
C ASP A 44 -1.63 12.16 -6.62
N ALA A 45 -1.51 11.97 -5.32
CA ALA A 45 -0.22 11.72 -4.68
C ALA A 45 0.39 10.38 -5.12
N ALA A 46 -0.43 9.31 -5.23
CA ALA A 46 0.03 8.02 -5.73
C ALA A 46 0.48 8.08 -7.19
N HIS A 47 -0.30 8.76 -8.05
CA HIS A 47 0.06 8.97 -9.45
C HIS A 47 1.39 9.70 -9.60
N LYS A 48 1.53 10.88 -8.98
CA LYS A 48 2.75 11.69 -9.03
C LYS A 48 3.96 11.01 -8.40
N LEU A 49 3.74 10.15 -7.39
CA LEU A 49 4.81 9.39 -6.79
C LEU A 49 5.24 8.20 -7.65
N ALA A 50 4.31 7.52 -8.34
CA ALA A 50 4.64 6.48 -9.29
C ALA A 50 5.42 7.03 -10.50
N ASP A 51 5.14 8.28 -10.90
CA ASP A 51 5.87 9.01 -11.95
C ASP A 51 7.35 9.23 -11.59
N GLU A 52 7.71 9.30 -10.30
CA GLU A 52 9.11 9.38 -9.86
C GLU A 52 9.93 8.13 -10.20
N PHE A 53 9.26 7.01 -10.42
CA PHE A 53 9.89 5.71 -10.65
C PHE A 53 9.73 5.17 -12.08
N LEU A 54 8.74 5.67 -12.83
CA LEU A 54 8.40 5.18 -14.18
C LEU A 54 8.75 6.21 -15.23
N SER A 55 9.50 5.80 -16.25
CA SER A 55 9.94 6.67 -17.34
C SER A 55 8.98 6.64 -18.54
N GLY A 56 8.94 7.73 -19.29
CA GLY A 56 8.13 7.86 -20.49
C GLY A 56 6.63 7.90 -20.17
N GLU A 57 5.78 7.75 -21.19
CA GLU A 57 4.31 7.82 -21.05
C GLU A 57 3.69 6.49 -20.55
N LYS A 58 4.36 5.80 -19.63
CA LYS A 58 3.87 4.54 -19.08
C LYS A 58 2.55 4.76 -18.33
N LEU A 59 1.57 3.90 -18.59
CA LEU A 59 0.32 3.89 -17.84
C LEU A 59 0.63 3.52 -16.38
N ILE A 60 0.16 4.32 -15.43
CA ILE A 60 0.31 4.06 -13.99
C ILE A 60 -0.93 3.34 -13.46
N VAL A 61 -2.09 3.89 -13.78
CA VAL A 61 -3.39 3.35 -13.37
C VAL A 61 -4.45 3.88 -14.31
N TYR A 62 -5.52 3.13 -14.53
CA TYR A 62 -6.72 3.70 -15.11
C TYR A 62 -7.94 3.42 -14.22
N SER A 63 -8.91 4.30 -14.29
CA SER A 63 -10.20 4.12 -13.65
C SER A 63 -11.31 4.03 -14.70
N ALA A 64 -12.32 3.20 -14.42
CA ALA A 64 -13.51 3.10 -15.24
C ALA A 64 -14.72 2.76 -14.37
N GLY A 65 -15.88 3.31 -14.69
CA GLY A 65 -17.12 3.10 -13.97
C GLY A 65 -18.33 3.20 -14.87
N ARG A 66 -19.51 2.84 -14.37
CA ARG A 66 -20.76 2.85 -15.14
C ARG A 66 -21.06 4.23 -15.73
N ALA A 67 -20.88 5.29 -14.94
CA ALA A 67 -21.12 6.68 -15.32
C ALA A 67 -19.82 7.48 -15.45
N GLN A 68 -18.67 6.82 -15.37
CA GLN A 68 -17.34 7.43 -15.48
C GLN A 68 -16.60 6.77 -16.64
N PRO A 69 -16.31 7.50 -17.72
CA PRO A 69 -15.51 6.97 -18.82
C PRO A 69 -14.11 6.60 -18.32
N ARG A 70 -13.43 5.75 -19.08
CA ARG A 70 -12.05 5.36 -18.77
C ARG A 70 -11.15 6.59 -18.70
N ASN A 71 -10.50 6.77 -17.57
CA ASN A 71 -9.50 7.80 -17.33
C ASN A 71 -8.14 7.17 -17.08
N ASN A 72 -7.16 7.48 -17.92
CA ASN A 72 -5.80 6.94 -17.87
C ASN A 72 -4.88 7.96 -17.20
N LEU A 73 -4.20 7.58 -16.14
CA LEU A 73 -3.14 8.35 -15.51
C LEU A 73 -1.79 7.74 -15.92
N ARG A 74 -0.96 8.55 -16.58
CA ARG A 74 0.33 8.13 -17.14
C ARG A 74 1.47 8.86 -16.47
N ALA A 75 2.65 8.27 -16.51
CA ALA A 75 3.90 8.97 -16.23
C ALA A 75 4.16 10.02 -17.32
N GLY A 76 4.76 11.14 -16.98
CA GLY A 76 4.97 12.22 -17.95
C GLY A 76 6.15 13.13 -17.64
N ILE A 77 6.59 13.20 -16.40
CA ILE A 77 7.70 14.02 -15.96
C ILE A 77 8.90 13.13 -15.69
N GLN A 78 10.11 13.60 -15.99
CA GLN A 78 11.32 12.87 -15.60
C GLN A 78 11.42 12.75 -14.08
N GLY A 79 11.33 11.51 -13.60
CA GLY A 79 11.34 11.18 -12.18
C GLY A 79 12.73 11.19 -11.56
N ASN A 80 12.78 11.29 -10.25
CA ASN A 80 14.04 11.30 -9.51
C ASN A 80 14.68 9.91 -9.37
N PHE A 81 13.93 8.80 -9.57
CA PHE A 81 14.45 7.44 -9.42
C PHE A 81 13.93 6.46 -10.47
N GLU A 82 14.03 6.80 -11.75
CA GLU A 82 13.63 5.93 -12.87
C GLU A 82 14.60 4.75 -13.12
N ARG A 83 15.83 4.86 -12.63
CA ARG A 83 16.90 3.87 -12.81
C ARG A 83 17.43 3.41 -11.45
N GLY A 84 18.09 2.24 -11.44
CA GLY A 84 18.57 1.57 -10.24
C GLY A 84 17.61 0.50 -9.75
N LYS A 85 18.04 -0.36 -8.84
CA LYS A 85 17.20 -1.45 -8.30
C LYS A 85 16.17 -0.85 -7.35
N LEU A 86 14.91 -1.25 -7.50
CA LEU A 86 13.79 -0.83 -6.66
C LEU A 86 13.11 -2.05 -6.07
N ILE A 87 12.94 -2.04 -4.75
CA ILE A 87 12.13 -3.00 -4.02
C ILE A 87 11.02 -2.19 -3.31
N VAL A 88 9.78 -2.66 -3.43
CA VAL A 88 8.64 -2.12 -2.71
C VAL A 88 8.22 -3.14 -1.66
N LEU A 89 8.25 -2.74 -0.39
CA LEU A 89 7.76 -3.59 0.70
C LEU A 89 6.26 -3.39 0.89
N THR A 90 5.53 -4.49 1.03
CA THR A 90 4.07 -4.48 1.24
C THR A 90 3.65 -5.48 2.31
N ASP A 91 2.50 -5.21 2.91
CA ASP A 91 1.81 -6.13 3.81
C ASP A 91 0.29 -6.11 3.59
N GLU A 92 -0.46 -6.86 4.37
CA GLU A 92 -1.92 -6.98 4.32
C GLU A 92 -2.66 -5.67 4.60
N TYR A 93 -1.99 -4.65 5.15
CA TYR A 93 -2.54 -3.32 5.41
C TYR A 93 -2.18 -2.30 4.31
N SER A 94 -1.28 -2.66 3.41
CA SER A 94 -0.98 -1.83 2.22
C SER A 94 -2.20 -1.80 1.30
N ALA A 95 -2.85 -0.64 1.15
CA ALA A 95 -4.13 -0.55 0.47
C ALA A 95 -4.25 0.66 -0.48
N SER A 96 -5.18 0.59 -1.45
CA SER A 96 -5.60 1.74 -2.28
C SER A 96 -4.44 2.40 -3.04
N ALA A 97 -4.03 3.63 -2.67
CA ALA A 97 -2.90 4.35 -3.27
C ALA A 97 -1.58 3.56 -3.23
N SER A 98 -1.35 2.79 -2.15
CA SER A 98 -0.20 1.88 -2.05
C SER A 98 -0.25 0.77 -3.10
N GLU A 99 -1.44 0.27 -3.41
CA GLU A 99 -1.64 -0.77 -4.42
C GLU A 99 -1.52 -0.22 -5.85
N ILE A 100 -1.88 1.04 -6.07
CA ILE A 100 -1.64 1.74 -7.34
C ILE A 100 -0.14 1.84 -7.61
N LEU A 101 0.63 2.29 -6.62
CA LEU A 101 2.07 2.41 -6.74
C LEU A 101 2.75 1.05 -6.93
N SER A 102 2.53 0.10 -6.01
CA SER A 102 3.16 -1.22 -6.07
C SER A 102 2.75 -2.00 -7.31
N GLY A 103 1.47 -1.95 -7.69
CA GLY A 103 0.94 -2.59 -8.88
C GLY A 103 1.53 -2.04 -10.18
N SER A 104 1.67 -0.72 -10.31
CA SER A 104 2.29 -0.12 -11.49
C SER A 104 3.77 -0.45 -11.62
N ILE A 105 4.52 -0.47 -10.50
CA ILE A 105 5.93 -0.87 -10.48
C ILE A 105 6.08 -2.34 -10.85
N GLN A 106 5.23 -3.21 -10.33
CA GLN A 106 5.22 -4.64 -10.64
C GLN A 106 4.88 -4.90 -12.11
N ASP A 107 3.80 -4.29 -12.63
CA ASP A 107 3.31 -4.51 -13.99
C ASP A 107 4.32 -4.08 -15.06
N TRP A 108 5.08 -3.03 -14.81
CA TRP A 108 6.13 -2.56 -15.71
C TRP A 108 7.50 -3.24 -15.48
N ASP A 109 7.59 -4.22 -14.58
CA ASP A 109 8.88 -4.82 -14.20
C ASP A 109 9.94 -3.79 -13.76
N ARG A 110 9.48 -2.63 -13.27
CA ARG A 110 10.37 -1.57 -12.81
C ARG A 110 11.08 -1.93 -11.50
N GLY A 111 10.43 -2.72 -10.68
CA GLY A 111 10.93 -3.18 -9.39
C GLY A 111 10.28 -4.49 -8.98
N LEU A 112 10.62 -4.95 -7.79
CA LEU A 112 10.06 -6.14 -7.16
C LEU A 112 9.19 -5.73 -5.98
N VAL A 113 8.04 -6.39 -5.83
CA VAL A 113 7.20 -6.29 -4.64
C VAL A 113 7.56 -7.43 -3.70
N VAL A 114 7.90 -7.11 -2.47
CA VAL A 114 8.39 -8.06 -1.46
C VAL A 114 7.56 -7.92 -0.18
N GLY A 115 7.19 -9.01 0.42
CA GLY A 115 6.41 -9.05 1.66
C GLY A 115 5.17 -9.92 1.55
N ARG A 116 4.00 -9.40 1.93
CA ARG A 116 2.71 -10.11 1.89
C ARG A 116 1.74 -9.46 0.93
N ARG A 117 0.71 -10.23 0.54
CA ARG A 117 -0.37 -9.77 -0.34
C ARG A 117 -1.09 -8.57 0.28
N THR A 118 -1.30 -7.53 -0.51
CA THR A 118 -1.94 -6.29 -0.08
C THR A 118 -3.43 -6.47 0.23
N PHE A 119 -4.08 -5.41 0.68
CA PHE A 119 -5.45 -5.44 1.17
C PHE A 119 -6.50 -5.77 0.09
N GLY A 120 -6.34 -5.25 -1.13
CA GLY A 120 -7.32 -5.41 -2.20
C GLY A 120 -8.43 -4.34 -2.19
N LYS A 121 -8.05 -3.04 -2.17
CA LYS A 121 -8.99 -1.92 -2.30
C LYS A 121 -8.81 -1.21 -3.64
N GLY A 122 -9.61 -1.61 -4.63
CA GLY A 122 -9.56 -1.12 -6.01
C GLY A 122 -10.72 -0.21 -6.42
N LEU A 123 -11.32 0.54 -5.47
CA LEU A 123 -12.48 1.40 -5.72
C LEU A 123 -12.14 2.88 -5.64
N VAL A 124 -12.65 3.65 -6.60
CA VAL A 124 -12.62 5.12 -6.57
C VAL A 124 -13.83 5.61 -5.80
N GLN A 125 -13.58 6.28 -4.68
CA GLN A 125 -14.63 6.92 -3.88
C GLN A 125 -14.56 8.43 -4.02
N ARG A 126 -15.71 9.06 -4.19
CA ARG A 126 -15.85 10.51 -4.28
C ARG A 126 -16.69 11.01 -3.11
N PRO A 127 -16.19 11.98 -2.33
CA PRO A 127 -16.99 12.66 -1.35
C PRO A 127 -17.97 13.62 -2.05
N MET A 128 -19.21 13.65 -1.55
CA MET A 128 -20.28 14.55 -2.00
C MET A 128 -20.88 15.24 -0.77
N GLY A 129 -20.69 16.55 -0.69
CA GLY A 129 -21.29 17.36 0.37
C GLY A 129 -22.81 17.46 0.24
N LEU A 130 -23.52 17.41 1.35
CA LEU A 130 -24.96 17.61 1.43
C LEU A 130 -25.27 19.02 1.96
N SER A 131 -26.53 19.45 1.83
CA SER A 131 -26.95 20.79 2.18
C SER A 131 -26.91 21.11 3.71
N ASP A 132 -26.88 20.06 4.54
CA ASP A 132 -26.77 20.15 5.99
C ASP A 132 -25.31 20.17 6.49
N GLY A 133 -24.32 20.16 5.56
CA GLY A 133 -22.90 20.12 5.88
C GLY A 133 -22.35 18.70 6.09
N SER A 134 -23.16 17.67 6.03
CA SER A 134 -22.71 16.28 6.04
C SER A 134 -22.11 15.86 4.68
N GLU A 135 -21.39 14.74 4.65
CA GLU A 135 -20.73 14.24 3.45
C GLU A 135 -21.06 12.76 3.23
N VAL A 136 -21.41 12.41 2.00
CA VAL A 136 -21.59 11.02 1.56
C VAL A 136 -20.42 10.63 0.67
N ARG A 137 -19.79 9.48 0.93
CA ARG A 137 -18.76 8.87 0.06
C ARG A 137 -19.37 7.81 -0.83
N LEU A 138 -19.39 8.07 -2.12
CA LEU A 138 -19.90 7.14 -3.12
C LEU A 138 -18.78 6.51 -3.94
N THR A 139 -18.89 5.20 -4.19
CA THR A 139 -18.05 4.52 -5.16
C THR A 139 -18.54 4.87 -6.56
N ILE A 140 -17.66 5.46 -7.37
CA ILE A 140 -18.00 5.96 -8.72
C ILE A 140 -17.27 5.20 -9.84
N ALA A 141 -16.17 4.52 -9.53
CA ALA A 141 -15.36 3.78 -10.51
C ALA A 141 -14.50 2.70 -9.83
N ARG A 142 -13.89 1.86 -10.65
CA ARG A 142 -12.91 0.85 -10.27
C ARG A 142 -11.53 1.26 -10.75
N TYR A 143 -10.48 0.89 -10.01
CA TYR A 143 -9.09 1.02 -10.42
C TYR A 143 -8.60 -0.25 -11.11
N TYR A 144 -7.79 -0.06 -12.12
CA TYR A 144 -7.10 -1.12 -12.84
C TYR A 144 -5.62 -0.77 -12.96
N THR A 145 -4.76 -1.76 -12.74
CA THR A 145 -3.32 -1.62 -12.96
C THR A 145 -2.99 -1.54 -14.46
N PRO A 146 -1.74 -1.24 -14.85
CA PRO A 146 -1.35 -1.15 -16.26
C PRO A 146 -1.69 -2.39 -17.11
N THR A 147 -1.59 -3.59 -16.52
CA THR A 147 -1.94 -4.85 -17.21
C THR A 147 -3.45 -5.11 -17.29
N GLY A 148 -4.27 -4.25 -16.69
CA GLY A 148 -5.72 -4.41 -16.65
C GLY A 148 -6.25 -5.23 -15.47
N ARG A 149 -5.41 -5.55 -14.50
CA ARG A 149 -5.84 -6.25 -13.29
C ARG A 149 -6.78 -5.37 -12.48
N PHE A 150 -7.95 -5.90 -12.13
CA PHE A 150 -8.80 -5.34 -11.10
C PHE A 150 -8.37 -5.94 -9.75
N ILE A 151 -7.87 -5.09 -8.86
CA ILE A 151 -7.24 -5.53 -7.61
C ILE A 151 -8.21 -5.63 -6.43
N GLN A 152 -9.44 -5.14 -6.59
CA GLN A 152 -10.45 -5.18 -5.53
C GLN A 152 -10.78 -6.62 -5.15
N LYS A 153 -10.72 -6.91 -3.85
CA LYS A 153 -11.26 -8.16 -3.31
C LYS A 153 -12.79 -8.18 -3.39
N PRO A 154 -13.45 -9.34 -3.39
CA PRO A 154 -14.91 -9.44 -3.36
C PRO A 154 -15.51 -8.59 -2.23
N TYR A 155 -16.65 -7.93 -2.48
CA TYR A 155 -17.32 -7.07 -1.51
C TYR A 155 -18.86 -7.16 -1.61
N ASP A 156 -19.35 -8.22 -2.22
CA ASP A 156 -20.77 -8.50 -2.34
C ASP A 156 -21.41 -8.82 -0.98
N ASP A 157 -20.63 -9.40 -0.07
CA ASP A 157 -20.97 -9.61 1.33
C ASP A 157 -20.09 -8.73 2.25
N VAL A 158 -20.74 -7.84 2.99
CA VAL A 158 -20.08 -6.88 3.90
C VAL A 158 -19.39 -7.59 5.07
N GLU A 159 -19.95 -8.69 5.56
CA GLU A 159 -19.38 -9.42 6.69
C GLU A 159 -18.10 -10.13 6.28
N SER A 160 -18.12 -10.87 5.19
CA SER A 160 -16.94 -11.52 4.61
C SER A 160 -15.85 -10.48 4.26
N TYR A 161 -16.25 -9.33 3.70
CA TYR A 161 -15.31 -8.26 3.41
C TYR A 161 -14.56 -7.75 4.65
N ARG A 162 -15.28 -7.62 5.77
CA ARG A 162 -14.68 -7.15 7.05
C ARG A 162 -13.78 -8.21 7.69
N LYS A 163 -14.13 -9.47 7.55
CA LYS A 163 -13.41 -10.61 8.13
C LYS A 163 -12.21 -11.07 7.30
N ASP A 164 -12.08 -10.62 6.06
CA ASP A 164 -11.07 -11.09 5.09
C ASP A 164 -9.64 -11.17 5.68
N ILE A 165 -9.17 -10.13 6.35
CA ILE A 165 -7.82 -10.14 6.96
C ILE A 165 -7.70 -11.23 8.03
N SER A 166 -8.71 -11.39 8.87
CA SER A 166 -8.72 -12.42 9.91
C SER A 166 -8.78 -13.81 9.33
N GLU A 167 -9.60 -14.01 8.28
CA GLU A 167 -9.69 -15.28 7.56
C GLU A 167 -8.39 -15.65 6.86
N ARG A 168 -7.74 -14.68 6.22
CA ARG A 168 -6.41 -14.85 5.61
C ARG A 168 -5.37 -15.28 6.64
N TYR A 169 -5.40 -14.68 7.85
CA TYR A 169 -4.53 -15.07 8.94
C TYR A 169 -4.82 -16.50 9.42
N LEU A 170 -6.09 -16.83 9.68
CA LEU A 170 -6.51 -18.17 10.14
C LEU A 170 -6.21 -19.26 9.11
N ASN A 171 -6.30 -18.95 7.82
CA ASN A 171 -5.96 -19.84 6.71
C ASN A 171 -4.43 -19.98 6.50
N GLY A 172 -3.60 -19.33 7.32
CA GLY A 172 -2.15 -19.42 7.26
C GLY A 172 -1.51 -18.59 6.15
N GLU A 173 -2.26 -17.72 5.46
CA GLU A 173 -1.74 -16.91 4.35
C GLU A 173 -0.57 -16.01 4.76
N PHE A 174 -0.51 -15.57 6.01
CA PHE A 174 0.56 -14.67 6.46
C PHE A 174 1.87 -15.40 6.79
N VAL A 175 1.84 -16.72 6.92
CA VAL A 175 2.97 -17.54 7.32
C VAL A 175 3.44 -18.47 6.22
N HIS A 176 2.50 -18.93 5.36
CA HIS A 176 2.78 -19.91 4.32
C HIS A 176 2.36 -19.42 2.94
N ALA A 177 3.30 -19.28 2.01
CA ALA A 177 3.02 -18.87 0.63
C ALA A 177 2.05 -19.82 -0.09
N ASP A 178 2.13 -21.11 0.20
CA ASP A 178 1.30 -22.17 -0.43
C ASP A 178 -0.18 -22.12 0.00
N SER A 179 -0.49 -21.38 1.07
CA SER A 179 -1.87 -21.13 1.50
C SER A 179 -2.61 -20.15 0.57
N ILE A 180 -1.88 -19.42 -0.29
CA ILE A 180 -2.45 -18.44 -1.20
C ILE A 180 -2.86 -19.14 -2.50
N LYS A 181 -4.17 -19.36 -2.67
CA LYS A 181 -4.72 -19.96 -3.88
C LYS A 181 -5.40 -18.89 -4.73
N MET A 182 -4.89 -18.69 -5.95
CA MET A 182 -5.48 -17.73 -6.91
C MET A 182 -5.96 -18.49 -8.15
N PRO A 183 -7.21 -18.24 -8.60
CA PRO A 183 -7.75 -18.86 -9.81
C PRO A 183 -6.93 -18.51 -11.06
N ASP A 184 -6.83 -19.42 -12.00
CA ASP A 184 -6.11 -19.19 -13.27
C ASP A 184 -6.72 -18.06 -14.09
N SER A 185 -8.03 -17.83 -13.97
CA SER A 185 -8.76 -16.73 -14.61
C SER A 185 -8.29 -15.34 -14.16
N LEU A 186 -7.59 -15.25 -13.03
CA LEU A 186 -7.05 -14.00 -12.48
C LEU A 186 -5.55 -13.83 -12.75
N LYS A 187 -4.95 -14.68 -13.58
CA LYS A 187 -3.55 -14.56 -14.01
C LYS A 187 -3.40 -13.55 -15.12
N PHE A 188 -2.42 -12.70 -14.98
CA PHE A 188 -1.99 -11.70 -15.96
C PHE A 188 -0.48 -11.83 -16.19
N LYS A 189 0.04 -11.10 -17.17
CA LYS A 189 1.46 -11.03 -17.47
C LYS A 189 1.97 -9.62 -17.33
N THR A 190 3.14 -9.44 -16.71
CA THR A 190 3.83 -8.15 -16.68
C THR A 190 4.21 -7.71 -18.08
N LEU A 191 4.31 -6.40 -18.30
CA LEU A 191 4.38 -5.79 -19.63
C LEU A 191 5.76 -5.90 -20.30
N VAL A 192 6.81 -6.16 -19.54
CA VAL A 192 8.18 -6.20 -20.08
C VAL A 192 8.75 -7.61 -20.03
N LYS A 193 8.70 -8.29 -18.88
CA LYS A 193 9.30 -9.61 -18.68
C LYS A 193 8.32 -10.78 -18.79
N GLY A 194 7.01 -10.51 -18.88
CA GLY A 194 6.00 -11.56 -18.95
C GLY A 194 5.88 -12.42 -17.69
N ARG A 195 6.27 -11.91 -16.52
CA ARG A 195 6.10 -12.62 -15.23
C ARG A 195 4.61 -12.78 -14.93
N THR A 196 4.25 -13.85 -14.25
CA THR A 196 2.85 -14.05 -13.83
C THR A 196 2.56 -13.17 -12.61
N VAL A 197 1.46 -12.42 -12.68
CA VAL A 197 0.89 -11.61 -11.62
C VAL A 197 -0.61 -11.86 -11.52
N PHE A 198 -1.24 -11.50 -10.40
CA PHE A 198 -2.63 -11.86 -10.13
C PHE A 198 -3.48 -10.61 -9.90
N GLY A 199 -4.78 -10.70 -10.25
CA GLY A 199 -5.82 -9.73 -9.91
C GLY A 199 -6.80 -10.30 -8.89
N GLY A 200 -7.85 -9.53 -8.57
CA GLY A 200 -9.01 -10.01 -7.80
C GLY A 200 -8.83 -10.10 -6.29
N GLY A 201 -7.77 -9.55 -5.72
CA GLY A 201 -7.57 -9.63 -4.26
C GLY A 201 -6.30 -8.97 -3.74
N GLY A 202 -5.98 -7.78 -4.25
CA GLY A 202 -4.76 -7.06 -3.89
C GLY A 202 -3.59 -7.35 -4.82
N ILE A 203 -2.44 -6.81 -4.48
CA ILE A 203 -1.17 -7.03 -5.18
C ILE A 203 -0.44 -8.19 -4.50
N MET A 204 -0.26 -9.29 -5.24
CA MET A 204 0.53 -10.43 -4.80
C MET A 204 2.01 -10.06 -4.88
N PRO A 205 2.82 -10.27 -3.82
CA PRO A 205 4.25 -9.99 -3.88
C PRO A 205 4.97 -10.94 -4.85
N ASP A 206 6.05 -10.45 -5.45
CA ASP A 206 6.97 -11.28 -6.24
C ASP A 206 7.81 -12.22 -5.35
N PHE A 207 8.10 -11.76 -4.14
CA PHE A 207 8.77 -12.54 -3.10
C PHE A 207 7.98 -12.45 -1.81
N PHE A 208 7.44 -13.57 -1.39
CA PHE A 208 6.72 -13.68 -0.13
C PHE A 208 7.71 -13.66 1.04
N VAL A 209 7.38 -12.86 2.06
CA VAL A 209 8.07 -12.85 3.36
C VAL A 209 7.01 -13.10 4.44
N PRO A 210 7.14 -14.19 5.21
CA PRO A 210 6.16 -14.52 6.23
C PRO A 210 6.10 -13.45 7.34
N LEU A 211 4.97 -13.42 8.03
CA LEU A 211 4.83 -12.63 9.24
C LEU A 211 5.81 -13.18 10.29
N ASP A 212 6.60 -12.29 10.88
CA ASP A 212 7.44 -12.64 12.01
C ASP A 212 6.56 -12.87 13.24
N THR A 213 6.46 -14.11 13.66
CA THR A 213 5.70 -14.53 14.85
C THR A 213 6.60 -14.75 16.06
N LEU A 214 7.93 -14.61 15.91
CA LEU A 214 8.90 -14.89 16.99
C LEU A 214 9.01 -13.72 17.98
N GLY A 215 8.60 -12.51 17.58
CA GLY A 215 8.67 -11.30 18.41
C GLY A 215 7.51 -11.10 19.40
N GLY A 216 6.50 -11.96 19.38
CA GLY A 216 5.31 -11.90 20.25
C GLY A 216 5.31 -13.00 21.28
N SER A 217 4.87 -12.69 22.51
CA SER A 217 4.50 -13.70 23.50
C SER A 217 3.02 -13.51 23.87
N ASP A 218 2.37 -14.60 24.29
CA ASP A 218 0.98 -14.52 24.78
C ASP A 218 0.87 -13.53 25.93
N TYR A 219 1.86 -13.53 26.82
CA TYR A 219 1.96 -12.57 27.92
C TYR A 219 2.00 -11.11 27.43
N PHE A 220 2.81 -10.79 26.42
CA PHE A 220 2.85 -9.43 25.85
C PHE A 220 1.53 -9.04 25.17
N SER A 221 0.91 -9.99 24.49
CA SER A 221 -0.41 -9.81 23.88
C SER A 221 -1.51 -9.55 24.92
N ASP A 222 -1.44 -10.23 26.07
CA ASP A 222 -2.35 -10.01 27.19
C ASP A 222 -2.15 -8.65 27.85
N LEU A 223 -0.90 -8.20 28.01
CA LEU A 223 -0.58 -6.86 28.50
C LEU A 223 -1.15 -5.77 27.58
N LEU A 224 -1.04 -5.95 26.26
CA LEU A 224 -1.60 -5.01 25.29
C LEU A 224 -3.13 -4.99 25.32
N ARG A 225 -3.77 -6.16 25.28
CA ARG A 225 -5.23 -6.31 25.32
C ARG A 225 -5.84 -5.80 26.63
N GLY A 226 -5.17 -6.04 27.74
CA GLY A 226 -5.57 -5.55 29.05
C GLY A 226 -5.36 -4.05 29.28
N GLY A 227 -4.73 -3.35 28.31
CA GLY A 227 -4.47 -1.91 28.42
C GLY A 227 -3.38 -1.54 29.44
N PHE A 228 -2.66 -2.54 30.00
CA PHE A 228 -1.68 -2.31 31.06
C PHE A 228 -0.55 -1.38 30.64
N LEU A 229 -0.11 -1.44 29.39
CA LEU A 229 0.94 -0.53 28.90
C LEU A 229 0.45 0.92 28.84
N ASN A 230 -0.81 1.15 28.49
CA ASN A 230 -1.39 2.49 28.45
C ASN A 230 -1.53 3.05 29.86
N THR A 231 -2.03 2.25 30.80
CA THR A 231 -2.15 2.62 32.22
C THR A 231 -0.79 2.94 32.81
N PHE A 232 0.19 2.05 32.64
CA PHE A 232 1.56 2.29 33.09
C PHE A 232 2.16 3.57 32.51
N SER A 233 2.00 3.78 31.20
CA SER A 233 2.54 4.97 30.52
C SER A 233 1.90 6.26 31.04
N TYR A 234 0.61 6.22 31.33
CA TYR A 234 -0.13 7.36 31.89
C TYR A 234 0.36 7.67 33.32
N ASP A 235 0.42 6.66 34.20
CA ASP A 235 0.86 6.81 35.58
C ASP A 235 2.31 7.30 35.64
N TYR A 236 3.20 6.62 34.91
CA TYR A 236 4.61 7.00 34.84
C TYR A 236 4.80 8.44 34.36
N THR A 237 4.04 8.86 33.33
CA THR A 237 4.11 10.23 32.81
C THR A 237 3.63 11.26 33.83
N ASN A 238 2.57 10.96 34.57
CA ASN A 238 2.07 11.84 35.61
C ASN A 238 3.07 11.98 36.78
N ASP A 239 3.61 10.89 37.26
CA ASP A 239 4.55 10.88 38.36
C ASP A 239 5.89 11.55 38.01
N ASN A 240 6.32 11.42 36.74
CA ASN A 240 7.59 11.95 36.28
C ASN A 240 7.45 13.22 35.39
N ARG A 241 6.30 13.87 35.34
CA ARG A 241 5.98 14.99 34.45
C ARG A 241 7.04 16.11 34.46
N LYS A 242 7.52 16.51 35.64
CA LYS A 242 8.54 17.56 35.78
C LYS A 242 9.90 17.14 35.19
N LYS A 243 10.25 15.88 35.33
CA LYS A 243 11.51 15.31 34.79
C LYS A 243 11.44 15.16 33.27
N LEU A 244 10.32 14.63 32.76
CA LEU A 244 10.10 14.43 31.33
C LEU A 244 10.08 15.77 30.57
N LYS A 245 9.41 16.81 31.11
CA LYS A 245 9.40 18.16 30.50
C LYS A 245 10.78 18.81 30.41
N LYS A 246 11.78 18.33 31.15
CA LYS A 246 13.17 18.84 31.05
C LYS A 246 14.00 18.04 30.02
N MET A 247 13.54 16.86 29.62
CA MET A 247 14.26 15.98 28.69
C MET A 247 13.78 16.14 27.23
N TYR A 248 12.55 16.63 27.06
CA TYR A 248 11.89 16.90 25.78
C TYR A 248 11.34 18.34 25.75
#